data_bf45ad9930de67b98eb3124993f6ea57
#
_entry.id   bf45ad9930de67b98eb3124993f6ea57
#
_cell.length_a   1.000
_cell.length_b   1.000
_cell.length_c   1.000
_cell.angle_alpha   90.00
_cell.angle_beta   90.00
_cell.angle_gamma   90.00
#
_symmetry.space_group_name_H-M   'P 1'
#
loop_
_entity.id
_entity.type
_entity.pdbx_description
1 polymer ?
#
loop_
_entity_poly.entity_id
_entity_poly.type
_entity_poly.pdbx_seq_one_letter_code
_entity_poly.pdbx_strand_id
1 'polypeptide(L)'
;MKPKLIIFDWDGTLADTTNPIIHTFQQSFADCGLLVPEADQIRPLIGYSLSCIIRRLAHNVSEHVQETLIETYAAHYLNPNNHNMTLFPEALPCLQRLKQQGYWLAVATGKGRSGLDKAIAQTDTQAFWLETTCAGEYPSKPAPDMVLALCDRLGVEPEEAVVVGDTTHDLEMAANAKIRAIAVTTGAHTAQQLSALPHVAMLNSLAELPDILETL
;
A
#
# COMPACT_ATOMS: atom_id res chain seq x y z
N MET A 1 -2.19 24.90 0.46
CA MET A 1 -3.59 24.73 0.96
C MET A 1 -3.59 23.51 1.84
N LYS A 2 -4.16 23.60 3.04
CA LYS A 2 -4.20 22.46 3.96
C LYS A 2 -4.98 21.30 3.34
N PRO A 3 -4.46 20.07 3.32
CA PRO A 3 -5.19 18.95 2.74
C PRO A 3 -6.43 18.63 3.56
N LYS A 4 -7.46 18.15 2.90
CA LYS A 4 -8.70 17.66 3.50
C LYS A 4 -8.72 16.13 3.56
N LEU A 5 -8.18 15.47 2.52
CA LEU A 5 -8.16 14.02 2.35
C LEU A 5 -6.73 13.48 2.46
N ILE A 6 -6.54 12.52 3.35
CA ILE A 6 -5.29 11.77 3.49
C ILE A 6 -5.53 10.36 2.97
N ILE A 7 -4.79 9.98 1.93
CA ILE A 7 -4.88 8.66 1.27
C ILE A 7 -3.65 7.85 1.65
N PHE A 8 -3.84 6.76 2.37
CA PHE A 8 -2.76 5.88 2.81
C PHE A 8 -2.59 4.68 1.88
N ASP A 9 -1.35 4.29 1.63
CA ASP A 9 -1.07 2.89 1.33
C ASP A 9 -1.19 2.05 2.61
N TRP A 10 -1.16 0.72 2.46
CA TRP A 10 -1.31 -0.22 3.57
C TRP A 10 0.00 -0.89 3.96
N ASP A 11 0.56 -1.69 3.03
CA ASP A 11 1.73 -2.54 3.28
C ASP A 11 3.02 -1.72 3.35
N GLY A 12 3.72 -1.76 4.49
CA GLY A 12 4.94 -0.95 4.69
C GLY A 12 4.66 0.49 5.12
N THR A 13 3.41 0.96 4.99
CA THR A 13 2.98 2.31 5.42
C THR A 13 2.22 2.25 6.74
N LEU A 14 1.07 1.58 6.80
CA LEU A 14 0.28 1.40 8.02
C LEU A 14 0.66 0.11 8.76
N ALA A 15 1.00 -0.94 8.02
CA ALA A 15 1.26 -2.27 8.56
C ALA A 15 2.68 -2.77 8.24
N ASP A 16 3.33 -3.41 9.22
CA ASP A 16 4.63 -4.06 9.07
C ASP A 16 4.44 -5.43 8.40
N THR A 17 4.28 -5.41 7.10
CA THR A 17 3.96 -6.60 6.30
C THR A 17 5.01 -6.94 5.24
N THR A 18 6.07 -6.17 5.11
CA THR A 18 7.10 -6.39 4.09
C THR A 18 7.70 -7.81 4.14
N ASN A 19 8.17 -8.24 5.31
CA ASN A 19 8.74 -9.58 5.46
C ASN A 19 7.70 -10.71 5.35
N PRO A 20 6.50 -10.62 5.96
CA PRO A 20 5.40 -11.54 5.70
C PRO A 20 5.05 -11.72 4.23
N ILE A 21 4.98 -10.63 3.45
CA ILE A 21 4.70 -10.68 2.01
C ILE A 21 5.81 -11.43 1.26
N ILE A 22 7.08 -11.11 1.54
CA ILE A 22 8.23 -11.79 0.92
C ILE A 22 8.16 -13.29 1.20
N HIS A 23 7.94 -13.69 2.45
CA HIS A 23 7.83 -15.09 2.84
C HIS A 23 6.66 -15.79 2.12
N THR A 24 5.50 -15.13 2.02
CA THR A 24 4.34 -15.68 1.31
C THR A 24 4.64 -15.93 -0.17
N PHE A 25 5.33 -15.01 -0.85
CA PHE A 25 5.77 -15.22 -2.23
C PHE A 25 6.72 -16.42 -2.34
N GLN A 26 7.73 -16.47 -1.49
CA GLN A 26 8.72 -17.56 -1.51
C GLN A 26 8.06 -18.92 -1.31
N GLN A 27 7.15 -19.04 -0.35
CA GLN A 27 6.40 -20.25 -0.11
C GLN A 27 5.51 -20.63 -1.30
N SER A 28 4.81 -19.67 -1.90
CA SER A 28 3.95 -19.91 -3.05
C SER A 28 4.72 -20.43 -4.26
N PHE A 29 5.91 -19.88 -4.53
CA PHE A 29 6.78 -20.38 -5.59
C PHE A 29 7.29 -21.80 -5.29
N ALA A 30 7.68 -22.10 -4.05
CA ALA A 30 8.11 -23.42 -3.64
C ALA A 30 6.98 -24.46 -3.82
N ASP A 31 5.76 -24.14 -3.38
CA ASP A 31 4.61 -25.03 -3.47
C ASP A 31 4.19 -25.30 -4.93
N CYS A 32 4.42 -24.34 -5.83
CA CYS A 32 4.23 -24.51 -7.26
C CYS A 32 5.41 -25.21 -7.96
N GLY A 33 6.45 -25.63 -7.23
CA GLY A 33 7.63 -26.28 -7.79
C GLY A 33 8.49 -25.39 -8.69
N LEU A 34 8.44 -24.07 -8.48
CA LEU A 34 9.18 -23.06 -9.23
C LEU A 34 10.44 -22.63 -8.49
N LEU A 35 11.36 -21.99 -9.23
CA LEU A 35 12.53 -21.38 -8.62
C LEU A 35 12.07 -20.25 -7.66
N VAL A 36 12.42 -20.39 -6.39
CA VAL A 36 12.03 -19.44 -5.35
C VAL A 36 12.80 -18.13 -5.54
N PRO A 37 12.11 -16.99 -5.68
CA PRO A 37 12.77 -15.71 -5.83
C PRO A 37 13.43 -15.25 -4.52
N GLU A 38 14.57 -14.58 -4.64
CA GLU A 38 15.25 -13.96 -3.51
C GLU A 38 14.47 -12.75 -2.97
N ALA A 39 14.64 -12.44 -1.69
CA ALA A 39 13.96 -11.31 -1.05
C ALA A 39 14.18 -9.98 -1.79
N ASP A 40 15.38 -9.76 -2.30
CA ASP A 40 15.76 -8.55 -3.04
C ASP A 40 15.10 -8.43 -4.42
N GLN A 41 14.59 -9.53 -4.97
CA GLN A 41 13.80 -9.53 -6.20
C GLN A 41 12.32 -9.21 -5.93
N ILE A 42 11.82 -9.58 -4.74
CA ILE A 42 10.41 -9.39 -4.35
C ILE A 42 10.20 -7.98 -3.78
N ARG A 43 11.06 -7.56 -2.86
CA ARG A 43 10.95 -6.31 -2.10
C ARG A 43 10.64 -5.08 -2.98
N PRO A 44 11.35 -4.81 -4.10
CA PRO A 44 11.07 -3.64 -4.95
C PRO A 44 9.72 -3.68 -5.66
N LEU A 45 9.05 -4.83 -5.65
CA LEU A 45 7.76 -5.01 -6.30
C LEU A 45 6.57 -4.84 -5.34
N ILE A 46 6.82 -4.79 -4.03
CA ILE A 46 5.78 -4.55 -3.02
C ILE A 46 5.15 -3.18 -3.31
N GLY A 47 3.83 -3.10 -3.21
CA GLY A 47 3.04 -1.92 -3.60
C GLY A 47 2.32 -2.08 -4.94
N TYR A 48 2.82 -2.92 -5.86
CA TYR A 48 2.06 -3.32 -7.04
C TYR A 48 0.93 -4.32 -6.70
N SER A 49 0.01 -4.52 -7.65
CA SER A 49 -0.97 -5.61 -7.55
C SER A 49 -0.30 -6.99 -7.60
N LEU A 50 -0.90 -7.98 -6.94
CA LEU A 50 -0.41 -9.36 -6.92
C LEU A 50 -0.13 -9.90 -8.33
N SER A 51 -1.05 -9.69 -9.28
CA SER A 51 -0.89 -10.12 -10.66
C SER A 51 0.29 -9.43 -11.36
N CYS A 52 0.53 -8.16 -11.06
CA CYS A 52 1.67 -7.43 -11.60
C CYS A 52 3.00 -7.97 -11.05
N ILE A 53 3.07 -8.27 -9.76
CA ILE A 53 4.26 -8.85 -9.12
C ILE A 53 4.55 -10.23 -9.72
N ILE A 54 3.54 -11.10 -9.81
CA ILE A 54 3.71 -12.47 -10.34
C ILE A 54 4.16 -12.43 -11.79
N ARG A 55 3.58 -11.60 -12.66
CA ARG A 55 4.04 -11.45 -14.04
C ARG A 55 5.51 -11.03 -14.15
N ARG A 56 6.02 -10.25 -13.23
CA ARG A 56 7.43 -9.81 -13.21
C ARG A 56 8.36 -10.90 -12.70
N LEU A 57 7.98 -11.59 -11.62
CA LEU A 57 8.79 -12.65 -11.02
C LEU A 57 8.76 -13.95 -11.84
N ALA A 58 7.63 -14.26 -12.45
CA ALA A 58 7.37 -15.51 -13.20
C ALA A 58 7.10 -15.24 -14.70
N HIS A 59 7.85 -14.30 -15.31
CA HIS A 59 7.68 -13.91 -16.72
C HIS A 59 8.01 -15.04 -17.73
N ASN A 60 8.69 -16.08 -17.30
CA ASN A 60 9.17 -17.22 -18.09
C ASN A 60 8.27 -18.45 -18.00
N VAL A 61 7.14 -18.38 -17.29
CA VAL A 61 6.16 -19.49 -17.21
C VAL A 61 4.86 -19.12 -17.92
N SER A 62 4.00 -20.12 -18.18
CA SER A 62 2.71 -19.89 -18.85
C SER A 62 1.74 -19.09 -17.98
N GLU A 63 0.73 -18.45 -18.61
CA GLU A 63 -0.34 -17.74 -17.89
C GLU A 63 -1.05 -18.64 -16.89
N HIS A 64 -1.33 -19.89 -17.24
CA HIS A 64 -1.94 -20.85 -16.33
C HIS A 64 -1.12 -21.08 -15.06
N VAL A 65 0.21 -21.14 -15.16
CA VAL A 65 1.09 -21.26 -13.98
C VAL A 65 1.09 -19.97 -13.16
N GLN A 66 1.02 -18.80 -13.82
CA GLN A 66 0.88 -17.52 -13.12
C GLN A 66 -0.46 -17.41 -12.37
N GLU A 67 -1.55 -17.89 -12.95
CA GLU A 67 -2.86 -17.98 -12.28
C GLU A 67 -2.81 -18.90 -11.06
N THR A 68 -2.18 -20.09 -11.20
CA THR A 68 -1.97 -21.00 -10.06
C THR A 68 -1.16 -20.33 -8.93
N LEU A 69 -0.13 -19.57 -9.27
CA LEU A 69 0.64 -18.79 -8.29
C LEU A 69 -0.20 -17.74 -7.57
N ILE A 70 -1.08 -17.03 -8.31
CA ILE A 70 -2.00 -16.04 -7.72
C ILE A 70 -2.92 -16.72 -6.70
N GLU A 71 -3.52 -17.85 -7.08
CA GLU A 71 -4.41 -18.62 -6.21
C GLU A 71 -3.67 -19.15 -4.97
N THR A 72 -2.47 -19.71 -5.17
CA THR A 72 -1.63 -20.24 -4.07
C THR A 72 -1.23 -19.12 -3.11
N TYR A 73 -0.77 -17.98 -3.62
CA TYR A 73 -0.48 -16.81 -2.79
C TYR A 73 -1.70 -16.34 -2.00
N ALA A 74 -2.85 -16.22 -2.66
CA ALA A 74 -4.08 -15.81 -2.01
C ALA A 74 -4.50 -16.79 -0.91
N ALA A 75 -4.37 -18.10 -1.14
CA ALA A 75 -4.67 -19.13 -0.15
C ALA A 75 -3.75 -19.02 1.08
N HIS A 76 -2.44 -18.81 0.89
CA HIS A 76 -1.50 -18.58 1.99
C HIS A 76 -1.81 -17.30 2.74
N TYR A 77 -2.01 -16.20 2.00
CA TYR A 77 -2.26 -14.88 2.59
C TYR A 77 -3.56 -14.85 3.41
N LEU A 78 -4.62 -15.50 2.91
CA LEU A 78 -5.92 -15.54 3.58
C LEU A 78 -6.01 -16.58 4.70
N ASN A 79 -5.05 -17.50 4.80
CA ASN A 79 -5.02 -18.49 5.87
C ASN A 79 -4.87 -17.79 7.25
N PRO A 80 -5.83 -17.98 8.18
CA PRO A 80 -5.79 -17.32 9.48
C PRO A 80 -4.60 -17.74 10.37
N ASN A 81 -3.98 -18.89 10.06
CA ASN A 81 -2.85 -19.41 10.84
C ASN A 81 -1.49 -18.87 10.37
N ASN A 82 -1.44 -18.20 9.21
CA ASN A 82 -0.15 -17.87 8.61
C ASN A 82 0.39 -16.48 8.97
N HIS A 83 -0.45 -15.50 9.28
CA HIS A 83 0.04 -14.15 9.60
C HIS A 83 -0.94 -13.39 10.49
N ASN A 84 -0.44 -12.86 11.59
CA ASN A 84 -1.11 -11.77 12.27
C ASN A 84 -0.76 -10.46 11.54
N MET A 85 -1.77 -9.79 11.01
CA MET A 85 -1.61 -8.44 10.46
C MET A 85 -1.28 -7.50 11.62
N THR A 86 -0.09 -6.92 11.61
CA THR A 86 0.36 -6.01 12.67
C THR A 86 0.55 -4.62 12.09
N LEU A 87 -0.15 -3.64 12.65
CA LEU A 87 0.11 -2.23 12.34
C LEU A 87 1.46 -1.81 12.93
N PHE A 88 2.12 -0.84 12.32
CA PHE A 88 3.20 -0.13 13.01
C PHE A 88 2.66 0.49 14.31
N PRO A 89 3.46 0.53 15.39
CA PRO A 89 2.98 1.03 16.69
C PRO A 89 2.38 2.44 16.65
N GLU A 90 2.87 3.28 15.73
CA GLU A 90 2.47 4.66 15.57
C GLU A 90 1.24 4.85 14.67
N ALA A 91 0.84 3.81 13.91
CA ALA A 91 -0.23 3.93 12.92
C ALA A 91 -1.59 4.25 13.58
N LEU A 92 -2.01 3.47 14.57
CA LEU A 92 -3.30 3.71 15.23
C LEU A 92 -3.38 5.06 15.95
N PRO A 93 -2.37 5.47 16.77
CA PRO A 93 -2.33 6.82 17.34
C PRO A 93 -2.37 7.94 16.29
N CYS A 94 -1.67 7.77 15.16
CA CYS A 94 -1.69 8.72 14.05
C CYS A 94 -3.09 8.85 13.46
N LEU A 95 -3.75 7.74 13.10
CA LEU A 95 -5.10 7.73 12.55
C LEU A 95 -6.12 8.39 13.50
N GLN A 96 -6.01 8.11 14.80
CA GLN A 96 -6.86 8.71 15.82
C GLN A 96 -6.69 10.24 15.88
N ARG A 97 -5.43 10.70 15.89
CA ARG A 97 -5.12 12.13 15.93
C ARG A 97 -5.62 12.85 14.67
N LEU A 98 -5.39 12.29 13.48
CA LEU A 98 -5.85 12.85 12.21
C LEU A 98 -7.38 12.95 12.15
N LYS A 99 -8.08 11.91 12.61
CA LYS A 99 -9.54 11.92 12.69
C LYS A 99 -10.06 13.01 13.66
N GLN A 100 -9.41 13.18 14.83
CA GLN A 100 -9.75 14.25 15.79
C GLN A 100 -9.49 15.64 15.21
N GLN A 101 -8.48 15.79 14.36
CA GLN A 101 -8.18 17.04 13.64
C GLN A 101 -9.12 17.30 12.44
N GLY A 102 -10.06 16.39 12.16
CA GLY A 102 -11.07 16.55 11.14
C GLY A 102 -10.64 16.15 9.72
N TYR A 103 -9.49 15.48 9.55
CA TYR A 103 -9.08 14.94 8.25
C TYR A 103 -9.97 13.78 7.82
N TRP A 104 -10.21 13.69 6.54
CA TRP A 104 -10.83 12.54 5.89
C TRP A 104 -9.75 11.53 5.56
N LEU A 105 -10.00 10.26 5.87
CA LEU A 105 -9.00 9.21 5.71
C LEU A 105 -9.52 8.16 4.72
N ALA A 106 -8.65 7.75 3.80
CA ALA A 106 -8.93 6.75 2.78
C ALA A 106 -7.72 5.83 2.57
N VAL A 107 -7.94 4.71 1.90
CA VAL A 107 -6.88 3.74 1.55
C VAL A 107 -6.82 3.55 0.04
N ALA A 108 -5.59 3.55 -0.53
CA ALA A 108 -5.31 3.14 -1.90
C ALA A 108 -4.15 2.12 -1.90
N THR A 109 -4.44 0.84 -2.15
CA THR A 109 -3.46 -0.23 -1.94
C THR A 109 -3.34 -1.21 -3.10
N GLY A 110 -2.14 -1.80 -3.25
CA GLY A 110 -1.89 -2.94 -4.15
C GLY A 110 -2.51 -4.27 -3.70
N LYS A 111 -3.08 -4.35 -2.49
CA LYS A 111 -3.85 -5.51 -2.04
C LYS A 111 -5.11 -5.72 -2.88
N GLY A 112 -5.54 -6.98 -3.04
CA GLY A 112 -6.88 -7.27 -3.52
C GLY A 112 -7.94 -7.04 -2.43
N ARG A 113 -9.22 -6.92 -2.82
CA ARG A 113 -10.34 -6.59 -1.94
C ARG A 113 -10.41 -7.50 -0.71
N SER A 114 -10.41 -8.81 -0.88
CA SER A 114 -10.47 -9.76 0.23
C SER A 114 -9.29 -9.62 1.22
N GLY A 115 -8.10 -9.29 0.69
CA GLY A 115 -6.92 -9.06 1.51
C GLY A 115 -7.00 -7.76 2.31
N LEU A 116 -7.53 -6.70 1.72
CA LEU A 116 -7.73 -5.42 2.41
C LEU A 116 -8.83 -5.52 3.46
N ASP A 117 -9.97 -6.13 3.14
CA ASP A 117 -11.08 -6.30 4.08
C ASP A 117 -10.65 -7.13 5.30
N LYS A 118 -9.88 -8.21 5.07
CA LYS A 118 -9.27 -8.99 6.15
C LYS A 118 -8.32 -8.13 7.02
N ALA A 119 -7.46 -7.32 6.39
CA ALA A 119 -6.52 -6.47 7.08
C ALA A 119 -7.23 -5.42 7.96
N ILE A 120 -8.23 -4.74 7.41
CA ILE A 120 -9.05 -3.76 8.13
C ILE A 120 -9.76 -4.42 9.34
N ALA A 121 -10.34 -5.61 9.14
CA ALA A 121 -11.03 -6.33 10.20
C ALA A 121 -10.08 -6.79 11.32
N GLN A 122 -8.89 -7.31 10.97
CA GLN A 122 -7.91 -7.79 11.96
C GLN A 122 -7.26 -6.66 12.77
N THR A 123 -7.20 -5.46 12.20
CA THR A 123 -6.61 -4.27 12.85
C THR A 123 -7.63 -3.36 13.52
N ASP A 124 -8.93 -3.71 13.43
CA ASP A 124 -10.07 -2.92 13.95
C ASP A 124 -10.05 -1.45 13.51
N THR A 125 -9.71 -1.22 12.22
CA THR A 125 -9.53 0.13 11.67
C THR A 125 -10.67 0.60 10.78
N GLN A 126 -11.75 -0.18 10.59
CA GLN A 126 -12.86 0.16 9.69
C GLN A 126 -13.48 1.54 9.98
N ALA A 127 -13.52 1.95 11.24
CA ALA A 127 -14.13 3.23 11.64
C ALA A 127 -13.34 4.47 11.18
N PHE A 128 -12.11 4.31 10.68
CA PHE A 128 -11.29 5.42 10.20
C PHE A 128 -11.54 5.75 8.73
N TRP A 129 -11.92 4.77 7.91
CA TRP A 129 -11.93 4.89 6.47
C TRP A 129 -13.27 5.38 5.95
N LEU A 130 -13.27 6.49 5.22
CA LEU A 130 -14.44 6.95 4.49
C LEU A 130 -14.64 6.15 3.21
N GLU A 131 -13.54 5.85 2.52
CA GLU A 131 -13.51 5.08 1.27
C GLU A 131 -12.21 4.29 1.17
N THR A 132 -12.24 3.22 0.38
CA THR A 132 -11.05 2.42 0.07
C THR A 132 -11.05 2.01 -1.40
N THR A 133 -9.87 2.03 -2.02
CA THR A 133 -9.63 1.46 -3.36
C THR A 133 -8.51 0.44 -3.29
N CYS A 134 -8.59 -0.59 -4.11
CA CYS A 134 -7.63 -1.68 -4.09
C CYS A 134 -7.36 -2.26 -5.48
N ALA A 135 -6.30 -3.08 -5.56
CA ALA A 135 -5.99 -3.79 -6.79
C ALA A 135 -7.14 -4.71 -7.23
N GLY A 136 -7.33 -4.80 -8.56
CA GLY A 136 -8.43 -5.55 -9.18
C GLY A 136 -9.66 -4.71 -9.44
N GLU A 137 -9.87 -3.60 -8.72
CA GLU A 137 -10.91 -2.61 -8.99
C GLU A 137 -10.42 -1.53 -9.98
N TYR A 138 -9.13 -1.25 -9.92
CA TYR A 138 -8.45 -0.25 -10.74
C TYR A 138 -7.10 -0.78 -11.26
N PRO A 139 -6.51 -0.11 -12.27
CA PRO A 139 -5.13 -0.37 -12.67
C PRO A 139 -4.16 -0.27 -11.49
N SER A 140 -3.11 -1.12 -11.50
CA SER A 140 -2.10 -1.11 -10.45
C SER A 140 -1.32 0.21 -10.41
N LYS A 141 -0.85 0.61 -9.23
CA LYS A 141 0.18 1.64 -9.08
C LYS A 141 1.28 1.41 -10.14
N PRO A 142 1.83 2.45 -10.78
CA PRO A 142 1.67 3.88 -10.51
C PRO A 142 0.53 4.54 -11.30
N ALA A 143 -0.47 3.80 -11.81
CA ALA A 143 -1.65 4.39 -12.43
C ALA A 143 -2.41 5.25 -11.39
N PRO A 144 -2.89 6.45 -11.77
CA PRO A 144 -3.52 7.38 -10.82
C PRO A 144 -4.95 7.04 -10.46
N ASP A 145 -5.54 6.03 -11.11
CA ASP A 145 -6.97 5.72 -11.10
C ASP A 145 -7.53 5.51 -9.68
N MET A 146 -6.80 4.79 -8.81
CA MET A 146 -7.25 4.53 -7.44
C MET A 146 -7.44 5.82 -6.63
N VAL A 147 -6.46 6.72 -6.68
CA VAL A 147 -6.53 7.98 -5.90
C VAL A 147 -7.47 9.00 -6.51
N LEU A 148 -7.58 9.06 -7.84
CA LEU A 148 -8.56 9.90 -8.53
C LEU A 148 -10.00 9.44 -8.25
N ALA A 149 -10.25 8.14 -8.20
CA ALA A 149 -11.56 7.59 -7.83
C ALA A 149 -11.95 7.92 -6.37
N LEU A 150 -10.99 7.94 -5.45
CA LEU A 150 -11.23 8.39 -4.07
C LEU A 150 -11.59 9.88 -4.01
N CYS A 151 -10.87 10.71 -4.76
CA CYS A 151 -11.17 12.14 -4.86
C CYS A 151 -12.57 12.38 -5.42
N ASP A 152 -12.93 11.72 -6.51
CA ASP A 152 -14.25 11.83 -7.16
C ASP A 152 -15.38 11.40 -6.22
N ARG A 153 -15.28 10.20 -5.61
CA ARG A 153 -16.30 9.67 -4.70
C ARG A 153 -16.52 10.53 -3.46
N LEU A 154 -15.46 11.19 -2.96
CA LEU A 154 -15.51 12.03 -1.77
C LEU A 154 -15.75 13.52 -2.09
N GLY A 155 -15.82 13.91 -3.37
CA GLY A 155 -16.00 15.29 -3.77
C GLY A 155 -14.83 16.18 -3.30
N VAL A 156 -13.59 15.71 -3.47
CA VAL A 156 -12.36 16.40 -3.07
C VAL A 156 -11.51 16.63 -4.32
N GLU A 157 -11.02 17.86 -4.49
CA GLU A 157 -10.09 18.13 -5.58
C GLU A 157 -8.70 17.53 -5.29
N PRO A 158 -7.93 17.11 -6.32
CA PRO A 158 -6.60 16.53 -6.13
C PRO A 158 -5.65 17.38 -5.29
N GLU A 159 -5.73 18.70 -5.38
CA GLU A 159 -4.91 19.64 -4.62
C GLU A 159 -5.23 19.65 -3.12
N GLU A 160 -6.43 19.20 -2.74
CA GLU A 160 -6.88 19.05 -1.35
C GLU A 160 -6.56 17.67 -0.77
N ALA A 161 -5.96 16.78 -1.56
CA ALA A 161 -5.55 15.44 -1.13
C ALA A 161 -4.03 15.36 -0.91
N VAL A 162 -3.62 14.37 -0.11
CA VAL A 162 -2.22 13.95 0.02
C VAL A 162 -2.16 12.43 0.09
N VAL A 163 -1.21 11.83 -0.64
CA VAL A 163 -0.90 10.39 -0.57
C VAL A 163 0.24 10.17 0.42
N VAL A 164 0.11 9.17 1.28
CA VAL A 164 1.16 8.72 2.21
C VAL A 164 1.52 7.29 1.84
N GLY A 165 2.78 7.05 1.50
CA GLY A 165 3.26 5.74 1.06
C GLY A 165 4.76 5.53 1.25
N ASP A 166 5.19 4.27 1.25
CA ASP A 166 6.57 3.85 1.49
C ASP A 166 7.30 3.41 0.22
N THR A 167 6.62 3.44 -0.94
CA THR A 167 7.21 3.01 -2.21
C THR A 167 7.26 4.12 -3.25
N THR A 168 8.17 3.98 -4.21
CA THR A 168 8.21 4.86 -5.40
C THR A 168 6.90 4.77 -6.19
N HIS A 169 6.20 3.63 -6.12
CA HIS A 169 4.92 3.41 -6.81
C HIS A 169 3.81 4.33 -6.26
N ASP A 170 3.83 4.61 -4.95
CA ASP A 170 2.92 5.56 -4.29
C ASP A 170 3.19 6.99 -4.73
N LEU A 171 4.47 7.37 -4.73
CA LEU A 171 4.88 8.72 -5.11
C LEU A 171 4.62 8.99 -6.59
N GLU A 172 4.89 8.02 -7.46
CA GLU A 172 4.58 8.10 -8.89
C GLU A 172 3.06 8.16 -9.14
N MET A 173 2.26 7.35 -8.42
CA MET A 173 0.79 7.40 -8.50
C MET A 173 0.27 8.79 -8.11
N ALA A 174 0.77 9.35 -7.02
CA ALA A 174 0.42 10.69 -6.58
C ALA A 174 0.81 11.75 -7.61
N ALA A 175 2.04 11.69 -8.14
CA ALA A 175 2.51 12.62 -9.17
C ALA A 175 1.66 12.54 -10.46
N ASN A 176 1.31 11.33 -10.90
CA ASN A 176 0.47 11.10 -12.07
C ASN A 176 -0.96 11.64 -11.85
N ALA A 177 -1.46 11.64 -10.61
CA ALA A 177 -2.73 12.22 -10.22
C ALA A 177 -2.66 13.73 -9.93
N LYS A 178 -1.47 14.35 -9.94
CA LYS A 178 -1.21 15.72 -9.47
C LYS A 178 -1.59 15.95 -8.00
N ILE A 179 -1.49 14.91 -7.20
CA ILE A 179 -1.69 14.91 -5.75
C ILE A 179 -0.33 15.04 -5.06
N ARG A 180 -0.26 15.78 -3.98
CA ARG A 180 0.94 15.85 -3.14
C ARG A 180 1.23 14.49 -2.49
N ALA A 181 2.51 14.13 -2.35
CA ALA A 181 2.92 12.90 -1.69
C ALA A 181 3.77 13.18 -0.46
N ILE A 182 3.59 12.37 0.57
CA ILE A 182 4.47 12.24 1.73
C ILE A 182 5.04 10.83 1.71
N ALA A 183 6.37 10.73 1.70
CA ALA A 183 7.07 9.47 1.77
C ALA A 183 7.22 9.03 3.23
N VAL A 184 7.12 7.72 3.52
CA VAL A 184 7.52 7.13 4.80
C VAL A 184 8.59 6.07 4.56
N THR A 185 9.61 6.00 5.44
CA THR A 185 10.77 5.10 5.25
C THR A 185 10.61 3.79 6.03
N THR A 186 9.39 3.44 6.41
CA THR A 186 9.09 2.27 7.25
C THR A 186 8.96 0.96 6.45
N GLY A 187 8.82 1.04 5.13
CA GLY A 187 8.42 -0.11 4.31
C GLY A 187 9.48 -0.64 3.35
N ALA A 188 9.07 -0.88 2.10
CA ALA A 188 9.83 -1.66 1.14
C ALA A 188 10.96 -0.88 0.46
N HIS A 189 10.80 0.42 0.23
CA HIS A 189 11.79 1.23 -0.48
C HIS A 189 12.65 2.08 0.45
N THR A 190 13.92 2.25 0.08
CA THR A 190 14.88 3.04 0.85
C THR A 190 14.63 4.55 0.70
N ALA A 191 15.07 5.33 1.69
CA ALA A 191 15.02 6.80 1.61
C ALA A 191 15.70 7.35 0.34
N GLN A 192 16.78 6.71 -0.15
CA GLN A 192 17.45 7.11 -1.38
C GLN A 192 16.55 6.91 -2.61
N GLN A 193 15.81 5.80 -2.70
CA GLN A 193 14.87 5.56 -3.79
C GLN A 193 13.70 6.55 -3.75
N LEU A 194 13.14 6.79 -2.57
CA LEU A 194 12.04 7.73 -2.37
C LEU A 194 12.45 9.17 -2.69
N SER A 195 13.67 9.58 -2.32
CA SER A 195 14.15 10.95 -2.58
C SER A 195 14.30 11.29 -4.06
N ALA A 196 14.30 10.30 -4.94
CA ALA A 196 14.38 10.50 -6.40
C ALA A 196 13.05 10.99 -7.01
N LEU A 197 11.95 10.95 -6.26
CA LEU A 197 10.60 11.30 -6.75
C LEU A 197 10.02 12.51 -6.02
N PRO A 198 9.09 13.25 -6.64
CA PRO A 198 8.44 14.39 -6.01
C PRO A 198 7.70 13.99 -4.72
N HIS A 199 8.01 14.65 -3.62
CA HIS A 199 7.32 14.53 -2.34
C HIS A 199 7.42 15.86 -1.56
N VAL A 200 6.47 16.13 -0.70
CA VAL A 200 6.44 17.36 0.12
C VAL A 200 7.11 17.16 1.48
N ALA A 201 7.20 15.93 1.95
CA ALA A 201 7.93 15.54 3.15
C ALA A 201 8.35 14.07 3.08
N MET A 202 9.40 13.70 3.82
CA MET A 202 9.82 12.32 4.05
C MET A 202 9.90 12.09 5.56
N LEU A 203 9.19 11.08 6.05
CA LEU A 203 9.05 10.78 7.47
C LEU A 203 9.73 9.45 7.80
N ASN A 204 10.30 9.34 8.98
CA ASN A 204 10.83 8.08 9.49
C ASN A 204 9.77 7.29 10.28
N SER A 205 8.69 7.96 10.66
CA SER A 205 7.59 7.37 11.40
C SER A 205 6.28 8.11 11.12
N LEU A 206 5.15 7.40 11.14
CA LEU A 206 3.82 8.01 11.07
C LEU A 206 3.51 8.93 12.25
N ALA A 207 4.25 8.85 13.35
CA ALA A 207 4.11 9.80 14.47
C ALA A 207 4.33 11.25 14.06
N GLU A 208 5.16 11.49 13.03
CA GLU A 208 5.49 12.82 12.53
C GLU A 208 4.39 13.42 11.63
N LEU A 209 3.54 12.57 11.04
CA LEU A 209 2.59 12.96 10.00
C LEU A 209 1.59 14.05 10.43
N PRO A 210 0.95 13.99 11.61
CA PRO A 210 -0.01 15.02 12.01
C PRO A 210 0.60 16.41 12.09
N ASP A 211 1.85 16.54 12.58
CA ASP A 211 2.54 17.83 12.72
C ASP A 211 2.98 18.37 11.35
N ILE A 212 3.43 17.52 10.44
CA ILE A 212 3.77 17.92 9.07
C ILE A 212 2.55 18.43 8.31
N LEU A 213 1.40 17.77 8.45
CA LEU A 213 0.16 18.20 7.78
C LEU A 213 -0.33 19.59 8.25
N GLU A 214 0.05 20.03 9.43
CA GLU A 214 -0.28 21.39 9.91
C GLU A 214 0.56 22.47 9.20
N THR A 215 1.69 22.10 8.60
CA THR A 215 2.61 23.01 7.92
C THR A 215 2.35 23.14 6.41
N LEU A 216 1.51 22.26 5.82
CA LEU A 216 1.17 22.22 4.39
C LEU A 216 -0.05 23.09 4.04
#